data_b6c24d34b95bb0cc2114d044311ecaad
#
_entry.id   b6c24d34b95bb0cc2114d044311ecaad
#
_cell.length_a   1.000
_cell.length_b   1.000
_cell.length_c   1.000
_cell.angle_alpha   90.00
_cell.angle_beta   90.00
_cell.angle_gamma   90.00
#
_symmetry.space_group_name_H-M   'P 1'
#
loop_
_entity.id
_entity.type
_entity.pdbx_description
1 polymer ?
#
loop_
_entity_poly.entity_id
_entity_poly.type
_entity_poly.pdbx_seq_one_letter_code
_entity_poly.pdbx_strand_id
1 'polypeptide(L)'
;MQAKTLVVGSPRVRLRVRSSGTQVTLYATLWQVRGGNVTRPRSLVAPLRVTIPAGQTREVTVALPPGTYDLAAGTSWRVLLTTTDSAFANPRDVRLDQVSLAATQLELPTLPVPRAAAAPLDRESLGVAIAIGAALLGLLGLGAWRRHRRRALHRRDDLADVPLVVEDLVKTYKDGHRAVDDVSWRAERGQVVGLLGPNGAGKTTTIRMMLGLIRPDSGHVYVLGEPVGPGSAVLGRVGALVEGPGFLPHLSGRANLHAYWEATGRPDEEAAFEDAYAVAALGGALDRPVRTYSQGMRQRLGIAQAMLGKPELLFLDEPTNGLDPPQIAAMRPILQDYAATGRTVVVSSHLLGEVEQTCSHVVVMHAGRVVAAGAVADLLSSDDVTVLDLDAAEDPAPLAEALRAVPGVEAVEIAPPSVDRTGARVTVRATLSRADVVRAAVGQGAEIVAVAGHRHLEEVFLRYIEQAHASDADQSASLSERLRQVRAR
;
A
#
# COMPACT_ATOMS: atom_id res chain seq x y z
N MET A 1 -3.34 -37.73 41.12
CA MET A 1 -1.87 -37.80 41.25
C MET A 1 -1.40 -36.65 42.11
N GLN A 2 -0.55 -36.93 43.09
CA GLN A 2 -0.07 -35.91 44.04
C GLN A 2 1.21 -35.17 43.61
N ALA A 3 1.87 -35.67 42.57
CA ALA A 3 3.10 -35.05 42.03
C ALA A 3 3.05 -34.92 40.50
N LYS A 4 3.79 -33.95 39.95
CA LYS A 4 3.99 -33.83 38.53
C LYS A 4 4.77 -35.02 38.00
N THR A 5 4.21 -35.74 37.02
CA THR A 5 4.80 -36.93 36.42
C THR A 5 4.86 -36.77 34.90
N LEU A 6 6.02 -37.07 34.35
CA LEU A 6 6.21 -37.09 32.90
C LEU A 6 6.09 -38.53 32.40
N VAL A 7 5.15 -38.77 31.49
CA VAL A 7 4.96 -40.07 30.83
C VAL A 7 5.54 -39.97 29.43
N VAL A 8 6.45 -40.88 29.10
CA VAL A 8 7.09 -40.96 27.80
C VAL A 8 6.85 -42.31 27.17
N GLY A 9 6.20 -42.35 26.02
CA GLY A 9 5.89 -43.60 25.32
C GLY A 9 4.40 -43.75 25.06
N SER A 10 3.93 -44.99 24.94
CA SER A 10 2.52 -45.35 24.66
C SER A 10 1.86 -45.90 25.94
N PRO A 11 0.99 -45.13 26.59
CA PRO A 11 0.15 -45.66 27.68
C PRO A 11 -0.68 -46.85 27.19
N ARG A 12 -0.91 -47.84 28.04
CA ARG A 12 -1.66 -49.04 27.67
C ARG A 12 -2.87 -49.20 28.56
N VAL A 13 -3.99 -49.61 27.95
CA VAL A 13 -5.23 -49.97 28.65
C VAL A 13 -5.65 -51.38 28.28
N ARG A 14 -6.05 -52.17 29.27
CA ARG A 14 -6.58 -53.54 29.06
C ARG A 14 -8.09 -53.51 29.06
N LEU A 15 -8.67 -54.03 28.00
CA LEU A 15 -10.10 -54.07 27.77
C LEU A 15 -10.57 -55.52 27.62
N ARG A 16 -11.78 -55.82 28.12
CA ARG A 16 -12.55 -57.02 27.76
C ARG A 16 -13.57 -56.63 26.71
N VAL A 17 -13.47 -57.23 25.56
CA VAL A 17 -14.31 -56.93 24.41
C VAL A 17 -15.11 -58.20 24.03
N ARG A 18 -16.42 -58.04 23.89
CA ARG A 18 -17.35 -59.03 23.37
C ARG A 18 -18.13 -58.42 22.22
N SER A 19 -18.31 -59.15 21.14
CA SER A 19 -19.03 -58.66 19.96
C SER A 19 -20.03 -59.71 19.46
N SER A 20 -21.11 -59.22 18.87
CA SER A 20 -22.04 -60.04 18.11
C SER A 20 -21.47 -60.42 16.73
N GLY A 21 -20.45 -59.72 16.26
CA GLY A 21 -19.73 -59.97 15.01
C GLY A 21 -18.39 -60.69 15.24
N THR A 22 -17.70 -61.06 14.17
CA THR A 22 -16.41 -61.72 14.19
C THR A 22 -15.21 -60.78 14.22
N GLN A 23 -15.43 -59.47 14.00
CA GLN A 23 -14.38 -58.45 13.96
C GLN A 23 -14.83 -57.21 14.71
N VAL A 24 -14.02 -56.70 15.61
CA VAL A 24 -14.26 -55.45 16.35
C VAL A 24 -13.25 -54.40 15.92
N THR A 25 -13.74 -53.22 15.63
CA THR A 25 -12.90 -52.06 15.36
C THR A 25 -13.22 -50.97 16.38
N LEU A 26 -12.21 -50.53 17.12
CA LEU A 26 -12.31 -49.46 18.10
C LEU A 26 -11.24 -48.43 17.83
N TYR A 27 -11.54 -47.19 18.15
CA TYR A 27 -10.61 -46.06 18.06
C TYR A 27 -10.44 -45.47 19.45
N ALA A 28 -9.22 -45.51 19.97
CA ALA A 28 -8.91 -45.00 21.31
C ALA A 28 -8.22 -43.64 21.24
N THR A 29 -8.74 -42.69 22.01
CA THR A 29 -8.16 -41.33 22.11
C THR A 29 -7.94 -41.00 23.59
N LEU A 30 -6.90 -40.23 23.87
CA LEU A 30 -6.56 -39.78 25.21
C LEU A 30 -6.92 -38.30 25.39
N TRP A 31 -7.66 -38.03 26.45
CA TRP A 31 -8.15 -36.68 26.79
C TRP A 31 -7.69 -36.28 28.20
N GLN A 32 -7.31 -35.01 28.34
CA GLN A 32 -6.92 -34.39 29.61
C GLN A 32 -8.08 -33.55 30.17
N VAL A 33 -8.37 -33.74 31.45
CA VAL A 33 -9.38 -32.97 32.16
C VAL A 33 -8.72 -32.19 33.28
N ARG A 34 -8.83 -30.85 33.21
CA ARG A 34 -8.29 -29.95 34.22
C ARG A 34 -9.30 -28.85 34.52
N GLY A 35 -9.74 -28.70 35.77
CA GLY A 35 -10.64 -27.62 36.20
C GLY A 35 -11.94 -27.54 35.39
N GLY A 36 -12.49 -28.67 34.93
CA GLY A 36 -13.69 -28.71 34.09
C GLY A 36 -13.42 -28.61 32.58
N ASN A 37 -12.28 -28.11 32.15
CA ASN A 37 -11.89 -28.07 30.75
C ASN A 37 -11.38 -29.45 30.29
N VAL A 38 -11.89 -29.90 29.14
CA VAL A 38 -11.51 -31.14 28.49
C VAL A 38 -10.73 -30.83 27.21
N THR A 39 -9.46 -31.19 27.21
CA THR A 39 -8.58 -30.95 26.07
C THR A 39 -8.00 -32.25 25.55
N ARG A 40 -7.77 -32.31 24.23
CA ARG A 40 -7.08 -33.42 23.58
C ARG A 40 -5.63 -33.01 23.34
N PRO A 41 -4.66 -33.55 24.11
CA PRO A 41 -3.27 -33.10 24.04
C PRO A 41 -2.63 -33.33 22.67
N ARG A 42 -3.14 -34.29 21.91
CA ARG A 42 -2.69 -34.66 20.56
C ARG A 42 -3.87 -35.13 19.72
N SER A 43 -3.88 -34.77 18.44
CA SER A 43 -4.92 -35.16 17.48
C SER A 43 -4.83 -36.67 17.08
N LEU A 44 -3.93 -37.41 17.67
CA LEU A 44 -3.69 -38.83 17.32
C LEU A 44 -4.76 -39.76 17.87
N VAL A 45 -5.07 -40.81 17.09
CA VAL A 45 -6.02 -41.88 17.40
C VAL A 45 -5.27 -43.18 17.34
N ALA A 46 -5.54 -44.10 18.28
CA ALA A 46 -5.04 -45.46 18.23
C ALA A 46 -6.13 -46.39 17.68
N PRO A 47 -6.03 -46.83 16.43
CA PRO A 47 -6.96 -47.80 15.88
C PRO A 47 -6.65 -49.20 16.44
N LEU A 48 -7.69 -49.91 16.86
CA LEU A 48 -7.64 -51.31 17.26
C LEU A 48 -8.58 -52.14 16.41
N ARG A 49 -8.07 -53.12 15.72
CA ARG A 49 -8.88 -54.10 15.00
C ARG A 49 -8.57 -55.47 15.53
N VAL A 50 -9.57 -56.16 16.04
CA VAL A 50 -9.43 -57.48 16.69
C VAL A 50 -10.46 -58.45 16.12
N THR A 51 -10.01 -59.65 15.81
CA THR A 51 -10.90 -60.75 15.44
C THR A 51 -11.27 -61.52 16.72
N ILE A 52 -12.58 -61.62 16.99
CA ILE A 52 -13.14 -62.29 18.14
C ILE A 52 -14.25 -63.24 17.63
N PRO A 53 -14.30 -64.53 17.96
CA PRO A 53 -15.46 -65.34 17.59
C PRO A 53 -16.76 -64.73 18.15
N ALA A 54 -17.83 -64.72 17.36
CA ALA A 54 -19.10 -64.11 17.74
C ALA A 54 -19.60 -64.60 19.11
N GLY A 55 -19.94 -63.67 19.98
CA GLY A 55 -20.42 -63.97 21.32
C GLY A 55 -19.34 -64.28 22.37
N GLN A 56 -18.09 -64.47 22.00
CA GLN A 56 -16.99 -64.70 22.94
C GLN A 56 -16.44 -63.39 23.48
N THR A 57 -15.84 -63.49 24.69
CA THR A 57 -15.14 -62.35 25.31
C THR A 57 -13.64 -62.56 25.20
N ARG A 58 -12.92 -61.49 24.75
CA ARG A 58 -11.45 -61.55 24.67
C ARG A 58 -10.85 -60.30 25.37
N GLU A 59 -9.74 -60.56 26.07
CA GLU A 59 -8.94 -59.46 26.61
C GLU A 59 -7.98 -58.92 25.54
N VAL A 60 -7.94 -57.61 25.42
CA VAL A 60 -7.12 -56.90 24.43
C VAL A 60 -6.40 -55.73 25.12
N THR A 61 -5.13 -55.58 24.81
CA THR A 61 -4.35 -54.45 25.27
C THR A 61 -4.31 -53.40 24.15
N VAL A 62 -4.82 -52.21 24.42
CA VAL A 62 -4.77 -51.08 23.52
C VAL A 62 -3.60 -50.18 23.90
N ALA A 63 -2.65 -49.99 22.98
CA ALA A 63 -1.61 -48.99 23.13
C ALA A 63 -2.16 -47.66 22.65
N LEU A 64 -2.22 -46.66 23.52
CA LEU A 64 -2.62 -45.31 23.17
C LEU A 64 -1.51 -44.62 22.38
N PRO A 65 -1.81 -43.52 21.67
CA PRO A 65 -0.82 -42.86 20.82
C PRO A 65 0.48 -42.56 21.57
N PRO A 66 1.65 -42.81 20.97
CA PRO A 66 2.93 -42.55 21.62
C PRO A 66 3.17 -41.02 21.78
N GLY A 67 3.81 -40.66 22.88
CA GLY A 67 4.11 -39.27 23.11
C GLY A 67 4.71 -38.97 24.46
N THR A 68 4.97 -37.69 24.68
CA THR A 68 5.32 -37.17 25.98
C THR A 68 4.10 -36.48 26.56
N TYR A 69 3.66 -36.92 27.74
CA TYR A 69 2.48 -36.43 28.42
C TYR A 69 2.88 -35.85 29.77
N ASP A 70 2.60 -34.59 30.00
CA ASP A 70 2.84 -33.92 31.27
C ASP A 70 1.61 -34.08 32.16
N LEU A 71 1.76 -34.85 33.21
CA LEU A 71 0.73 -35.11 34.23
C LEU A 71 0.92 -34.10 35.37
N ALA A 72 0.30 -32.94 35.26
CA ALA A 72 0.30 -31.97 36.34
C ALA A 72 -0.59 -32.43 37.50
N ALA A 73 -0.25 -32.02 38.72
CA ALA A 73 -1.09 -32.31 39.89
C ALA A 73 -2.52 -31.73 39.67
N GLY A 74 -3.54 -32.50 40.06
CA GLY A 74 -4.94 -32.09 39.90
C GLY A 74 -5.52 -32.35 38.50
N THR A 75 -4.79 -32.97 37.58
CA THR A 75 -5.32 -33.38 36.27
C THR A 75 -5.77 -34.83 36.29
N SER A 76 -6.86 -35.14 35.61
CA SER A 76 -7.31 -36.51 35.32
C SER A 76 -7.24 -36.76 33.82
N TRP A 77 -7.06 -38.04 33.46
CA TRP A 77 -7.01 -38.49 32.09
C TRP A 77 -8.22 -39.35 31.78
N ARG A 78 -8.82 -39.17 30.61
CA ARG A 78 -9.93 -39.98 30.10
C ARG A 78 -9.51 -40.65 28.81
N VAL A 79 -9.74 -41.95 28.71
CA VAL A 79 -9.65 -42.69 27.47
C VAL A 79 -11.05 -42.75 26.88
N LEU A 80 -11.20 -42.17 25.69
CA LEU A 80 -12.44 -42.27 24.92
C LEU A 80 -12.27 -43.38 23.88
N LEU A 81 -13.23 -44.32 23.86
CA LEU A 81 -13.33 -45.35 22.88
C LEU A 81 -14.54 -45.07 21.98
N THR A 82 -14.32 -45.09 20.68
CA THR A 82 -15.36 -44.90 19.67
C THR A 82 -15.31 -46.05 18.66
N THR A 83 -16.43 -46.34 18.03
CA THR A 83 -16.53 -47.31 16.93
C THR A 83 -16.30 -46.69 15.56
N THR A 84 -16.26 -45.37 15.48
CA THR A 84 -16.06 -44.60 14.27
C THR A 84 -15.05 -43.50 14.49
N ASP A 85 -14.29 -43.15 13.44
CA ASP A 85 -13.41 -41.99 13.42
C ASP A 85 -13.29 -41.46 11.98
N SER A 86 -13.29 -40.14 11.81
CA SER A 86 -13.29 -39.48 10.48
C SER A 86 -12.01 -39.73 9.67
N ALA A 87 -10.91 -40.04 10.33
CA ALA A 87 -9.62 -40.29 9.68
C ALA A 87 -9.46 -41.76 9.18
N PHE A 88 -10.40 -42.66 9.51
CA PHE A 88 -10.30 -44.06 9.18
C PHE A 88 -11.55 -44.58 8.49
N ALA A 89 -11.40 -45.68 7.73
CA ALA A 89 -12.53 -46.39 7.15
C ALA A 89 -13.36 -47.06 8.24
N ASN A 90 -14.60 -46.62 8.40
CA ASN A 90 -15.51 -47.15 9.44
C ASN A 90 -16.17 -48.45 9.00
N PRO A 91 -16.44 -49.39 9.94
CA PRO A 91 -17.20 -50.60 9.64
C PRO A 91 -18.64 -50.22 9.20
N ARG A 92 -19.15 -50.92 8.18
CA ARG A 92 -20.50 -50.74 7.68
C ARG A 92 -21.53 -51.69 8.26
N ASP A 93 -21.07 -52.66 9.04
CA ASP A 93 -21.92 -53.70 9.59
C ASP A 93 -22.57 -53.25 10.90
N VAL A 94 -23.85 -53.53 11.04
CA VAL A 94 -24.56 -53.31 12.31
C VAL A 94 -24.19 -54.42 13.30
N ARG A 95 -23.54 -54.08 14.37
CA ARG A 95 -23.12 -55.03 15.42
C ARG A 95 -23.21 -54.40 16.80
N LEU A 96 -23.31 -55.25 17.79
CA LEU A 96 -23.31 -54.85 19.19
C LEU A 96 -21.96 -55.26 19.83
N ASP A 97 -21.20 -54.25 20.20
CA ASP A 97 -19.91 -54.40 20.86
C ASP A 97 -20.05 -54.00 22.34
N GLN A 98 -19.74 -54.91 23.24
CA GLN A 98 -19.68 -54.67 24.67
C GLN A 98 -18.22 -54.54 25.10
N VAL A 99 -17.83 -53.42 25.67
CA VAL A 99 -16.48 -53.12 26.10
C VAL A 99 -16.48 -52.81 27.59
N SER A 100 -15.63 -53.46 28.35
CA SER A 100 -15.39 -53.22 29.77
C SER A 100 -13.90 -53.17 30.07
N LEU A 101 -13.52 -52.52 31.17
CA LEU A 101 -12.14 -52.53 31.62
C LEU A 101 -11.75 -53.90 32.15
N ALA A 102 -10.63 -54.47 31.70
CA ALA A 102 -10.05 -55.71 32.22
C ALA A 102 -9.17 -55.47 33.46
N ALA A 103 -8.64 -54.23 33.59
CA ALA A 103 -7.89 -53.78 34.75
C ALA A 103 -8.28 -52.35 35.11
N THR A 104 -8.27 -52.01 36.37
CA THR A 104 -8.62 -50.69 36.90
C THR A 104 -7.47 -49.67 36.78
N GLN A 105 -6.32 -50.11 36.30
CA GLN A 105 -5.12 -49.26 36.19
C GLN A 105 -4.67 -49.11 34.73
N LEU A 106 -4.32 -47.91 34.37
CA LEU A 106 -3.64 -47.59 33.12
C LEU A 106 -2.15 -47.85 33.29
N GLU A 107 -1.55 -48.65 32.43
CA GLU A 107 -0.12 -48.85 32.40
C GLU A 107 0.57 -47.64 31.78
N LEU A 108 1.33 -46.89 32.60
CA LEU A 108 2.05 -45.70 32.16
C LEU A 108 3.55 -46.02 32.03
N PRO A 109 4.14 -45.97 30.85
CA PRO A 109 5.59 -46.06 30.72
C PRO A 109 6.23 -44.79 31.31
N THR A 110 6.80 -44.88 32.47
CA THR A 110 7.53 -43.79 33.13
C THR A 110 9.03 -44.03 32.97
N LEU A 111 9.74 -43.02 32.50
CA LEU A 111 11.20 -43.01 32.59
C LEU A 111 11.59 -42.32 33.90
N PRO A 112 12.50 -42.91 34.69
CA PRO A 112 13.10 -42.15 35.78
C PRO A 112 13.85 -40.96 35.18
N VAL A 113 13.33 -39.76 35.41
CA VAL A 113 14.05 -38.55 35.02
C VAL A 113 15.18 -38.40 36.03
N PRO A 114 16.45 -38.56 35.63
CA PRO A 114 17.54 -38.26 36.55
C PRO A 114 17.38 -36.78 36.90
N ARG A 115 17.31 -36.45 38.19
CA ARG A 115 17.46 -35.05 38.60
C ARG A 115 18.84 -34.64 38.14
N ALA A 116 18.88 -33.77 37.15
CA ALA A 116 20.12 -33.12 36.75
C ALA A 116 20.66 -32.45 38.01
N ALA A 117 21.64 -33.05 38.64
CA ALA A 117 22.47 -32.35 39.58
C ALA A 117 23.07 -31.19 38.75
N ALA A 118 22.92 -29.95 39.22
CA ALA A 118 23.55 -28.81 38.59
C ALA A 118 25.05 -29.11 38.54
N ALA A 119 25.55 -29.51 37.38
CA ALA A 119 26.98 -29.67 37.18
C ALA A 119 27.62 -28.29 37.40
N PRO A 120 28.72 -28.15 38.15
CA PRO A 120 29.44 -26.92 38.29
C PRO A 120 29.83 -26.48 36.88
N LEU A 121 29.49 -25.23 36.52
CA LEU A 121 29.85 -24.61 35.23
C LEU A 121 31.37 -24.70 35.08
N ASP A 122 31.85 -25.51 34.17
CA ASP A 122 33.24 -25.53 33.80
C ASP A 122 33.62 -24.23 33.04
N ARG A 123 34.92 -23.97 32.92
CA ARG A 123 35.40 -22.75 32.32
C ARG A 123 34.95 -22.59 30.86
N GLU A 124 34.73 -23.70 30.16
CA GLU A 124 34.27 -23.69 28.74
C GLU A 124 32.78 -23.33 28.64
N SER A 125 31.89 -23.90 29.49
CA SER A 125 30.47 -23.54 29.54
C SER A 125 30.27 -22.09 30.01
N LEU A 126 31.11 -21.58 30.89
CA LEU A 126 31.11 -20.16 31.31
C LEU A 126 31.50 -19.25 30.13
N GLY A 127 32.51 -19.64 29.36
CA GLY A 127 32.96 -18.90 28.17
C GLY A 127 31.84 -18.83 27.09
N VAL A 128 31.15 -19.95 26.84
CA VAL A 128 30.00 -20.00 25.90
C VAL A 128 28.83 -19.14 26.42
N ALA A 129 28.51 -19.20 27.71
CA ALA A 129 27.45 -18.39 28.31
C ALA A 129 27.74 -16.87 28.20
N ILE A 130 29.02 -16.48 28.44
CA ILE A 130 29.46 -15.09 28.26
C ILE A 130 29.36 -14.66 26.79
N ALA A 131 29.78 -15.52 25.84
CA ALA A 131 29.70 -15.22 24.41
C ALA A 131 28.25 -15.04 23.93
N ILE A 132 27.33 -15.91 24.39
CA ILE A 132 25.90 -15.79 24.10
C ILE A 132 25.35 -14.50 24.73
N GLY A 133 25.69 -14.21 25.99
CA GLY A 133 25.29 -12.97 26.66
C GLY A 133 25.77 -11.71 25.92
N ALA A 134 27.03 -11.70 25.48
CA ALA A 134 27.58 -10.60 24.71
C ALA A 134 26.91 -10.43 23.33
N ALA A 135 26.59 -11.56 22.65
CA ALA A 135 25.87 -11.54 21.39
C ALA A 135 24.43 -10.99 21.57
N LEU A 136 23.73 -11.42 22.63
CA LEU A 136 22.39 -10.91 22.96
C LEU A 136 22.41 -9.43 23.32
N LEU A 137 23.40 -8.98 24.11
CA LEU A 137 23.59 -7.56 24.42
C LEU A 137 23.94 -6.76 23.17
N GLY A 138 24.75 -7.29 22.27
CA GLY A 138 25.05 -6.70 20.97
C GLY A 138 23.81 -6.56 20.10
N LEU A 139 22.95 -7.59 20.02
CA LEU A 139 21.69 -7.54 19.31
C LEU A 139 20.70 -6.57 19.94
N LEU A 140 20.61 -6.51 21.27
CA LEU A 140 19.78 -5.54 21.99
C LEU A 140 20.30 -4.11 21.81
N GLY A 141 21.63 -3.91 21.87
CA GLY A 141 22.28 -2.63 21.60
C GLY A 141 22.05 -2.16 20.16
N LEU A 142 22.20 -3.06 19.19
CA LEU A 142 21.91 -2.77 17.78
C LEU A 142 20.42 -2.48 17.56
N GLY A 143 19.53 -3.19 18.24
CA GLY A 143 18.10 -2.95 18.25
C GLY A 143 17.73 -1.60 18.87
N ALA A 144 18.35 -1.26 20.02
CA ALA A 144 18.19 0.04 20.69
C ALA A 144 18.78 1.18 19.86
N TRP A 145 19.96 0.99 19.26
CA TRP A 145 20.57 1.97 18.35
C TRP A 145 19.74 2.18 17.08
N ARG A 146 19.21 1.10 16.47
CA ARG A 146 18.26 1.20 15.36
C ARG A 146 16.96 1.88 15.76
N ARG A 147 16.45 1.60 16.98
CA ARG A 147 15.28 2.31 17.53
C ARG A 147 15.59 3.78 17.82
N HIS A 148 16.78 4.08 18.33
CA HIS A 148 17.22 5.46 18.60
C HIS A 148 17.42 6.25 17.30
N ARG A 149 18.05 5.65 16.29
CA ARG A 149 18.11 6.24 14.93
C ARG A 149 16.74 6.41 14.29
N ARG A 150 15.78 5.51 14.54
CA ARG A 150 14.38 5.67 14.09
C ARG A 150 13.64 6.77 14.87
N ARG A 151 13.99 6.99 16.15
CA ARG A 151 13.44 8.07 16.99
C ARG A 151 14.10 9.42 16.72
N ALA A 152 15.21 9.47 16.01
CA ALA A 152 15.88 10.72 15.63
C ALA A 152 15.13 11.51 14.52
N LEU A 153 14.15 10.92 13.87
CA LEU A 153 13.13 11.64 13.12
C LEU A 153 12.11 12.17 14.13
N HIS A 154 12.33 13.39 14.62
CA HIS A 154 11.43 14.03 15.56
C HIS A 154 10.18 14.48 14.82
N ARG A 155 9.03 14.36 15.48
CA ARG A 155 7.81 15.04 15.07
C ARG A 155 8.13 16.55 14.98
N ARG A 156 7.72 17.13 13.87
CA ARG A 156 7.86 18.56 13.60
C ARG A 156 6.53 19.23 13.93
N ASP A 157 6.41 19.76 15.15
CA ASP A 157 5.18 20.41 15.62
C ASP A 157 4.86 21.69 14.83
N ASP A 158 5.90 22.34 14.27
CA ASP A 158 5.76 23.46 13.33
C ASP A 158 5.09 23.06 12.00
N LEU A 159 5.05 21.77 11.66
CA LEU A 159 4.42 21.21 10.47
C LEU A 159 3.11 20.46 10.78
N ALA A 160 2.60 20.52 12.01
CA ALA A 160 1.42 19.74 12.41
C ALA A 160 0.16 20.07 11.61
N ASP A 161 0.04 21.29 11.11
CA ASP A 161 -1.07 21.74 10.28
C ASP A 161 -0.84 21.57 8.78
N VAL A 162 0.38 21.18 8.36
CA VAL A 162 0.74 20.96 6.97
C VAL A 162 0.53 19.48 6.63
N PRO A 163 -0.41 19.14 5.73
CA PRO A 163 -0.72 17.75 5.42
C PRO A 163 0.44 16.94 4.86
N LEU A 164 1.30 17.56 4.05
CA LEU A 164 2.44 16.87 3.44
C LEU A 164 3.62 17.82 3.25
N VAL A 165 4.78 17.39 3.71
CA VAL A 165 6.08 18.04 3.44
C VAL A 165 7.08 17.01 2.96
N VAL A 166 7.73 17.31 1.87
CA VAL A 166 8.77 16.51 1.23
C VAL A 166 10.06 17.34 1.24
N GLU A 167 11.12 16.82 1.83
CA GLU A 167 12.40 17.53 2.00
C GLU A 167 13.55 16.69 1.46
N ASP A 168 14.26 17.21 0.45
CA ASP A 168 15.53 16.72 -0.11
C ASP A 168 15.53 15.20 -0.43
N LEU A 169 14.41 14.70 -0.99
CA LEU A 169 14.27 13.30 -1.27
C LEU A 169 15.20 12.85 -2.39
N VAL A 170 15.95 11.78 -2.10
CA VAL A 170 16.80 11.09 -3.07
C VAL A 170 16.50 9.61 -3.07
N LYS A 171 16.44 9.03 -4.28
CA LYS A 171 16.30 7.59 -4.47
C LYS A 171 17.10 7.10 -5.67
N THR A 172 18.03 6.17 -5.39
CA THR A 172 18.80 5.44 -6.41
C THR A 172 18.50 3.95 -6.29
N TYR A 173 18.17 3.30 -7.37
CA TYR A 173 17.93 1.86 -7.40
C TYR A 173 19.25 1.09 -7.53
N LYS A 174 19.21 -0.24 -7.33
CA LYS A 174 20.40 -1.11 -7.32
C LYS A 174 21.15 -1.15 -8.66
N ASP A 175 20.48 -0.87 -9.75
CA ASP A 175 21.03 -0.75 -11.11
C ASP A 175 21.78 0.56 -11.35
N GLY A 176 21.86 1.44 -10.34
CA GLY A 176 22.46 2.76 -10.42
C GLY A 176 21.53 3.86 -10.93
N HIS A 177 20.30 3.53 -11.33
CA HIS A 177 19.32 4.52 -11.78
C HIS A 177 18.85 5.42 -10.62
N ARG A 178 19.13 6.72 -10.72
CA ARG A 178 18.67 7.75 -9.77
C ARG A 178 17.28 8.22 -10.18
N ALA A 179 16.25 7.60 -9.59
CA ALA A 179 14.87 7.85 -9.94
C ALA A 179 14.30 9.13 -9.31
N VAL A 180 14.87 9.58 -8.18
CA VAL A 180 14.49 10.83 -7.49
C VAL A 180 15.78 11.50 -7.02
N ASP A 181 15.92 12.79 -7.29
CA ASP A 181 17.12 13.57 -7.10
C ASP A 181 16.78 14.95 -6.54
N ASP A 182 16.93 15.11 -5.23
CA ASP A 182 16.74 16.35 -4.47
C ASP A 182 15.34 16.96 -4.64
N VAL A 183 14.31 16.13 -4.40
CA VAL A 183 12.91 16.55 -4.52
C VAL A 183 12.41 17.13 -3.20
N SER A 184 12.00 18.42 -3.24
CA SER A 184 11.43 19.14 -2.11
C SER A 184 10.18 19.91 -2.55
N TRP A 185 9.08 19.72 -1.81
CA TRP A 185 7.81 20.46 -1.98
C TRP A 185 6.87 20.19 -0.82
N ARG A 186 5.76 20.93 -0.76
CA ARG A 186 4.74 20.74 0.27
C ARG A 186 3.34 20.91 -0.30
N ALA A 187 2.35 20.34 0.39
CA ALA A 187 0.94 20.52 0.10
C ALA A 187 0.23 21.04 1.35
N GLU A 188 -0.60 22.06 1.14
CA GLU A 188 -1.38 22.69 2.20
C GLU A 188 -2.80 22.12 2.27
N ARG A 189 -3.52 22.44 3.36
CA ARG A 189 -4.92 22.03 3.51
C ARG A 189 -5.80 22.63 2.41
N GLY A 190 -6.74 21.83 1.92
CA GLY A 190 -7.68 22.28 0.89
C GLY A 190 -7.12 22.27 -0.53
N GLN A 191 -5.88 21.81 -0.73
CA GLN A 191 -5.28 21.77 -2.06
C GLN A 191 -5.55 20.44 -2.78
N VAL A 192 -5.77 20.52 -4.08
CA VAL A 192 -5.60 19.43 -5.03
C VAL A 192 -4.27 19.67 -5.76
N VAL A 193 -3.26 18.87 -5.47
CA VAL A 193 -1.91 19.00 -6.01
C VAL A 193 -1.69 17.97 -7.11
N GLY A 194 -1.41 18.43 -8.32
CA GLY A 194 -1.03 17.59 -9.46
C GLY A 194 0.47 17.33 -9.48
N LEU A 195 0.89 16.07 -9.37
CA LEU A 195 2.27 15.65 -9.57
C LEU A 195 2.46 15.27 -11.03
N LEU A 196 3.05 16.17 -11.80
CA LEU A 196 3.17 16.09 -13.26
C LEU A 196 4.55 15.65 -13.71
N GLY A 197 4.60 15.04 -14.88
CA GLY A 197 5.85 14.71 -15.56
C GLY A 197 5.69 13.54 -16.53
N PRO A 198 6.63 13.35 -17.46
CA PRO A 198 6.62 12.23 -18.37
C PRO A 198 6.81 10.90 -17.65
N ASN A 199 6.62 9.81 -18.38
CA ASN A 199 6.94 8.48 -17.85
C ASN A 199 8.43 8.40 -17.49
N GLY A 200 8.75 7.84 -16.32
CA GLY A 200 10.12 7.81 -15.80
C GLY A 200 10.58 9.08 -15.08
N ALA A 201 9.76 10.13 -14.97
CA ALA A 201 10.12 11.36 -14.24
C ALA A 201 10.30 11.17 -12.72
N GLY A 202 9.98 10.00 -12.15
CA GLY A 202 10.11 9.71 -10.72
C GLY A 202 8.82 9.83 -9.92
N LYS A 203 7.67 10.15 -10.53
CA LYS A 203 6.38 10.38 -9.85
C LYS A 203 5.98 9.22 -8.93
N THR A 204 5.82 8.01 -9.47
CA THR A 204 5.41 6.83 -8.69
C THR A 204 6.43 6.47 -7.62
N THR A 205 7.74 6.64 -7.89
CA THR A 205 8.80 6.44 -6.88
C THR A 205 8.64 7.42 -5.72
N THR A 206 8.35 8.69 -6.01
CA THR A 206 8.10 9.74 -5.00
C THR A 206 6.84 9.40 -4.18
N ILE A 207 5.74 9.02 -4.83
CA ILE A 207 4.50 8.59 -4.14
C ILE A 207 4.78 7.40 -3.23
N ARG A 208 5.50 6.38 -3.69
CA ARG A 208 5.86 5.22 -2.86
C ARG A 208 6.69 5.60 -1.62
N MET A 209 7.58 6.60 -1.73
CA MET A 209 8.31 7.13 -0.58
C MET A 209 7.39 7.89 0.37
N MET A 210 6.48 8.72 -0.14
CA MET A 210 5.49 9.45 0.66
C MET A 210 4.51 8.53 1.41
N LEU A 211 4.28 7.33 0.90
CA LEU A 211 3.48 6.29 1.55
C LEU A 211 4.31 5.33 2.42
N GLY A 212 5.61 5.56 2.55
CA GLY A 212 6.50 4.68 3.32
C GLY A 212 6.66 3.26 2.74
N LEU A 213 6.23 3.03 1.48
CA LEU A 213 6.35 1.73 0.80
C LEU A 213 7.80 1.43 0.41
N ILE A 214 8.57 2.46 0.08
CA ILE A 214 10.02 2.37 -0.12
C ILE A 214 10.72 3.44 0.73
N ARG A 215 11.97 3.17 1.11
CA ARG A 215 12.77 4.13 1.87
C ARG A 215 13.57 5.02 0.93
N PRO A 216 13.56 6.34 1.16
CA PRO A 216 14.52 7.23 0.50
C PRO A 216 15.95 6.86 0.94
N ASP A 217 16.92 7.19 0.10
CA ASP A 217 18.34 7.06 0.44
C ASP A 217 18.80 8.27 1.28
N SER A 218 18.24 9.46 1.00
CA SER A 218 18.34 10.66 1.84
C SER A 218 17.05 11.48 1.74
N GLY A 219 16.92 12.49 2.60
CA GLY A 219 15.74 13.34 2.71
C GLY A 219 14.63 12.74 3.56
N HIS A 220 13.57 13.49 3.74
CA HIS A 220 12.49 13.16 4.67
C HIS A 220 11.11 13.46 4.07
N VAL A 221 10.11 12.71 4.54
CA VAL A 221 8.70 12.99 4.30
C VAL A 221 8.01 13.15 5.65
N TYR A 222 7.22 14.19 5.78
CA TYR A 222 6.36 14.42 6.94
C TYR A 222 4.90 14.49 6.49
N VAL A 223 4.03 13.80 7.20
CA VAL A 223 2.58 13.89 7.08
C VAL A 223 2.04 14.43 8.39
N LEU A 224 1.39 15.59 8.36
CA LEU A 224 0.85 16.27 9.56
C LEU A 224 1.92 16.42 10.66
N GLY A 225 3.14 16.77 10.27
CA GLY A 225 4.30 16.91 11.16
C GLY A 225 4.92 15.59 11.62
N GLU A 226 4.34 14.45 11.31
CA GLU A 226 4.88 13.14 11.69
C GLU A 226 5.75 12.56 10.56
N PRO A 227 6.95 12.06 10.87
CA PRO A 227 7.83 11.48 9.87
C PRO A 227 7.27 10.17 9.32
N VAL A 228 7.31 10.03 7.99
CA VAL A 228 6.82 8.84 7.29
C VAL A 228 7.93 7.78 7.19
N GLY A 229 7.55 6.57 7.53
CA GLY A 229 8.35 5.37 7.34
C GLY A 229 7.48 4.13 7.31
N PRO A 230 8.03 2.96 7.03
CA PRO A 230 7.26 1.72 7.04
C PRO A 230 6.57 1.49 8.39
N GLY A 231 5.23 1.42 8.37
CA GLY A 231 4.41 1.20 9.57
C GLY A 231 4.24 2.43 10.47
N SER A 232 4.45 3.65 9.97
CA SER A 232 4.14 4.89 10.69
C SER A 232 2.63 4.98 10.95
N ALA A 233 2.24 5.29 12.19
CA ALA A 233 0.83 5.38 12.57
C ALA A 233 0.05 6.45 11.79
N VAL A 234 0.72 7.53 11.39
CA VAL A 234 0.11 8.62 10.59
C VAL A 234 -0.45 8.15 9.25
N LEU A 235 0.07 7.03 8.71
CA LEU A 235 -0.46 6.45 7.47
C LEU A 235 -1.91 5.95 7.60
N GLY A 236 -2.41 5.73 8.83
CA GLY A 236 -3.82 5.47 9.08
C GLY A 236 -4.75 6.68 8.77
N ARG A 237 -4.18 7.89 8.61
CA ARG A 237 -4.89 9.12 8.19
C ARG A 237 -4.73 9.42 6.69
N VAL A 238 -4.08 8.51 5.96
CA VAL A 238 -3.78 8.63 4.53
C VAL A 238 -4.57 7.58 3.76
N GLY A 239 -5.27 8.00 2.72
CA GLY A 239 -5.86 7.13 1.72
C GLY A 239 -4.97 7.07 0.48
N ALA A 240 -4.87 5.92 -0.16
CA ALA A 240 -4.03 5.79 -1.34
C ALA A 240 -4.59 4.81 -2.37
N LEU A 241 -4.49 5.19 -3.64
CA LEU A 241 -4.65 4.32 -4.80
C LEU A 241 -3.35 4.38 -5.61
N VAL A 242 -2.52 3.33 -5.52
CA VAL A 242 -1.22 3.24 -6.20
C VAL A 242 -1.17 1.94 -7.01
N GLU A 243 -0.70 2.01 -8.25
CA GLU A 243 -0.56 0.85 -9.16
C GLU A 243 -1.88 0.12 -9.49
N GLY A 244 -3.01 0.76 -9.24
CA GLY A 244 -4.33 0.22 -9.47
C GLY A 244 -4.89 -0.59 -8.30
N PRO A 245 -6.18 -0.90 -8.35
CA PRO A 245 -6.91 -1.54 -7.26
C PRO A 245 -6.70 -3.05 -7.21
N GLY A 246 -6.24 -3.56 -6.05
CA GLY A 246 -6.03 -4.98 -5.76
C GLY A 246 -7.30 -5.67 -5.23
N PHE A 247 -8.38 -5.71 -6.00
CA PHE A 247 -9.63 -6.32 -5.58
C PHE A 247 -9.63 -7.85 -5.63
N LEU A 248 -10.42 -8.46 -4.75
CA LEU A 248 -10.76 -9.88 -4.80
C LEU A 248 -11.83 -10.09 -5.91
N PRO A 249 -11.48 -10.76 -7.02
CA PRO A 249 -12.32 -10.72 -8.23
C PRO A 249 -13.66 -11.46 -8.09
N HIS A 250 -13.74 -12.38 -7.15
CA HIS A 250 -14.95 -13.17 -6.86
C HIS A 250 -15.95 -12.46 -5.93
N LEU A 251 -15.51 -11.46 -5.19
CA LEU A 251 -16.36 -10.64 -4.34
C LEU A 251 -17.01 -9.51 -5.14
N SER A 252 -18.17 -9.02 -4.64
CA SER A 252 -18.79 -7.81 -5.16
C SER A 252 -17.97 -6.56 -4.82
N GLY A 253 -18.25 -5.43 -5.48
CA GLY A 253 -17.64 -4.16 -5.16
C GLY A 253 -17.87 -3.77 -3.70
N ARG A 254 -19.12 -3.91 -3.22
CA ARG A 254 -19.49 -3.67 -1.82
C ARG A 254 -18.68 -4.55 -0.87
N ALA A 255 -18.63 -5.84 -1.12
CA ALA A 255 -17.90 -6.79 -0.27
C ALA A 255 -16.38 -6.53 -0.26
N ASN A 256 -15.81 -6.05 -1.36
CA ASN A 256 -14.40 -5.64 -1.41
C ASN A 256 -14.14 -4.42 -0.52
N LEU A 257 -14.99 -3.41 -0.55
CA LEU A 257 -14.86 -2.22 0.31
C LEU A 257 -14.97 -2.59 1.79
N HIS A 258 -15.92 -3.45 2.16
CA HIS A 258 -16.04 -3.95 3.54
C HIS A 258 -14.82 -4.77 3.97
N ALA A 259 -14.37 -5.73 3.15
CA ALA A 259 -13.20 -6.54 3.46
C ALA A 259 -11.93 -5.71 3.62
N TYR A 260 -11.76 -4.66 2.79
CA TYR A 260 -10.67 -3.72 2.94
C TYR A 260 -10.75 -2.96 4.27
N TRP A 261 -11.94 -2.46 4.63
CA TRP A 261 -12.13 -1.70 5.86
C TRP A 261 -11.91 -2.56 7.10
N GLU A 262 -12.48 -3.78 7.15
CA GLU A 262 -12.26 -4.76 8.20
C GLU A 262 -10.76 -5.05 8.41
N ALA A 263 -9.99 -5.13 7.32
CA ALA A 263 -8.54 -5.33 7.40
C ALA A 263 -7.78 -4.17 8.08
N THR A 264 -8.38 -2.98 8.17
CA THR A 264 -7.80 -1.84 8.91
C THR A 264 -7.95 -2.00 10.43
N GLY A 265 -8.86 -2.84 10.88
CA GLY A 265 -9.21 -3.02 12.30
C GLY A 265 -9.98 -1.84 12.91
N ARG A 266 -10.49 -0.91 12.09
CA ARG A 266 -11.28 0.25 12.51
C ARG A 266 -12.78 -0.11 12.56
N PRO A 267 -13.57 0.54 13.42
CA PRO A 267 -15.01 0.31 13.51
C PRO A 267 -15.74 0.79 12.24
N ASP A 268 -16.81 0.08 11.87
CA ASP A 268 -17.57 0.34 10.63
C ASP A 268 -18.20 1.74 10.58
N GLU A 269 -18.51 2.33 11.72
CA GLU A 269 -19.07 3.67 11.84
C GLU A 269 -18.13 4.76 11.31
N GLU A 270 -16.84 4.49 11.30
CA GLU A 270 -15.82 5.40 10.76
C GLU A 270 -15.60 5.25 9.25
N ALA A 271 -16.12 4.20 8.62
CA ALA A 271 -15.83 3.87 7.22
C ALA A 271 -16.37 4.88 6.21
N ALA A 272 -17.53 5.50 6.50
CA ALA A 272 -18.27 6.35 5.57
C ALA A 272 -18.61 5.62 4.25
N PHE A 273 -19.14 4.39 4.34
CA PHE A 273 -19.43 3.54 3.17
C PHE A 273 -20.36 4.20 2.17
N GLU A 274 -21.41 4.92 2.61
CA GLU A 274 -22.37 5.57 1.71
C GLU A 274 -21.69 6.64 0.84
N ASP A 275 -20.77 7.42 1.41
CA ASP A 275 -19.96 8.38 0.64
C ASP A 275 -19.07 7.66 -0.38
N ALA A 276 -18.45 6.56 0.02
CA ALA A 276 -17.62 5.76 -0.89
C ALA A 276 -18.48 5.14 -2.03
N TYR A 277 -19.69 4.68 -1.75
CA TYR A 277 -20.60 4.18 -2.80
C TYR A 277 -21.02 5.29 -3.76
N ALA A 278 -21.26 6.49 -3.27
CA ALA A 278 -21.57 7.65 -4.09
C ALA A 278 -20.39 8.00 -5.01
N VAL A 279 -19.16 8.01 -4.48
CA VAL A 279 -17.94 8.22 -5.27
C VAL A 279 -17.74 7.14 -6.32
N ALA A 280 -17.94 5.87 -5.99
CA ALA A 280 -17.84 4.77 -6.94
C ALA A 280 -18.84 4.93 -8.10
N ALA A 281 -20.02 5.48 -7.84
CA ALA A 281 -21.09 5.75 -8.80
C ALA A 281 -21.43 4.50 -9.67
N LEU A 282 -21.47 3.32 -9.04
CA LEU A 282 -21.68 2.04 -9.72
C LEU A 282 -23.14 1.56 -9.65
N GLY A 283 -23.98 2.19 -8.83
CA GLY A 283 -25.39 1.80 -8.65
C GLY A 283 -25.52 0.30 -8.33
N GLY A 284 -26.46 -0.37 -8.98
CA GLY A 284 -26.68 -1.81 -8.80
C GLY A 284 -25.52 -2.71 -9.23
N ALA A 285 -24.54 -2.18 -9.98
CA ALA A 285 -23.35 -2.94 -10.32
C ALA A 285 -22.43 -3.18 -9.11
N LEU A 286 -22.58 -2.36 -8.03
CA LEU A 286 -21.81 -2.50 -6.80
C LEU A 286 -21.97 -3.89 -6.14
N ASP A 287 -23.11 -4.55 -6.37
CA ASP A 287 -23.40 -5.87 -5.82
C ASP A 287 -22.99 -7.04 -6.73
N ARG A 288 -22.43 -6.74 -7.92
CA ARG A 288 -21.89 -7.74 -8.83
C ARG A 288 -20.45 -8.06 -8.55
N PRO A 289 -19.93 -9.27 -8.88
CA PRO A 289 -18.51 -9.62 -8.72
C PRO A 289 -17.59 -8.70 -9.53
N VAL A 290 -16.49 -8.25 -8.91
CA VAL A 290 -15.53 -7.29 -9.52
C VAL A 290 -14.90 -7.85 -10.80
N ARG A 291 -14.79 -9.17 -10.97
CA ARG A 291 -14.34 -9.78 -12.23
C ARG A 291 -15.17 -9.37 -13.46
N THR A 292 -16.43 -8.93 -13.25
CA THR A 292 -17.32 -8.47 -14.31
C THR A 292 -17.22 -6.98 -14.62
N TYR A 293 -16.36 -6.25 -13.89
CA TYR A 293 -16.22 -4.82 -14.02
C TYR A 293 -15.32 -4.45 -15.20
N SER A 294 -15.67 -3.36 -15.88
CA SER A 294 -14.75 -2.69 -16.80
C SER A 294 -13.55 -2.11 -16.04
N GLN A 295 -12.52 -1.70 -16.76
CA GLN A 295 -11.37 -1.03 -16.14
C GLN A 295 -11.80 0.25 -15.41
N GLY A 296 -12.63 1.09 -16.03
CA GLY A 296 -13.15 2.30 -15.42
C GLY A 296 -13.99 2.04 -14.17
N MET A 297 -14.81 0.97 -14.15
CA MET A 297 -15.55 0.60 -12.93
C MET A 297 -14.61 0.18 -11.80
N ARG A 298 -13.54 -0.57 -12.10
CA ARG A 298 -12.53 -0.93 -11.09
C ARG A 298 -11.79 0.30 -10.59
N GLN A 299 -11.44 1.23 -11.48
CA GLN A 299 -10.77 2.46 -11.12
C GLN A 299 -11.61 3.31 -10.16
N ARG A 300 -12.89 3.54 -10.48
CA ARG A 300 -13.82 4.28 -9.61
C ARG A 300 -14.01 3.60 -8.25
N LEU A 301 -14.13 2.28 -8.22
CA LEU A 301 -14.18 1.54 -6.96
C LEU A 301 -12.87 1.69 -6.15
N GLY A 302 -11.71 1.73 -6.82
CA GLY A 302 -10.40 1.95 -6.17
C GLY A 302 -10.27 3.32 -5.55
N ILE A 303 -10.76 4.36 -6.23
CA ILE A 303 -10.81 5.72 -5.67
C ILE A 303 -11.74 5.76 -4.46
N ALA A 304 -12.92 5.15 -4.56
CA ALA A 304 -13.85 5.04 -3.44
C ALA A 304 -13.23 4.31 -2.23
N GLN A 305 -12.48 3.23 -2.48
CA GLN A 305 -11.72 2.52 -1.44
C GLN A 305 -10.69 3.42 -0.77
N ALA A 306 -9.94 4.20 -1.55
CA ALA A 306 -8.93 5.12 -1.02
C ALA A 306 -9.55 6.25 -0.18
N MET A 307 -10.83 6.59 -0.40
CA MET A 307 -11.57 7.61 0.35
C MET A 307 -12.30 7.08 1.58
N LEU A 308 -12.31 5.76 1.82
CA LEU A 308 -12.90 5.18 3.03
C LEU A 308 -12.28 5.78 4.29
N GLY A 309 -13.13 6.08 5.26
CA GLY A 309 -12.73 6.71 6.51
C GLY A 309 -12.36 8.19 6.39
N LYS A 310 -12.62 8.81 5.24
CA LYS A 310 -12.39 10.25 4.98
C LYS A 310 -10.98 10.71 5.37
N PRO A 311 -9.91 10.11 4.80
CA PRO A 311 -8.52 10.43 5.14
C PRO A 311 -8.23 11.92 4.96
N GLU A 312 -7.32 12.48 5.76
CA GLU A 312 -6.92 13.88 5.68
C GLU A 312 -6.03 14.18 4.47
N LEU A 313 -5.31 13.15 4.01
CA LEU A 313 -4.46 13.21 2.83
C LEU A 313 -4.78 12.02 1.92
N LEU A 314 -5.04 12.28 0.66
CA LEU A 314 -5.39 11.29 -0.36
C LEU A 314 -4.35 11.29 -1.48
N PHE A 315 -3.77 10.13 -1.77
CA PHE A 315 -2.88 9.91 -2.92
C PHE A 315 -3.57 9.10 -4.00
N LEU A 316 -3.58 9.61 -5.22
CA LEU A 316 -4.14 8.94 -6.39
C LEU A 316 -3.08 8.87 -7.50
N ASP A 317 -2.55 7.69 -7.76
CA ASP A 317 -1.57 7.49 -8.82
C ASP A 317 -2.30 7.15 -10.13
N GLU A 318 -2.23 8.07 -11.11
CA GLU A 318 -2.88 7.97 -12.42
C GLU A 318 -4.37 7.59 -12.34
N PRO A 319 -5.22 8.33 -11.57
CA PRO A 319 -6.60 7.93 -11.28
C PRO A 319 -7.51 7.94 -12.51
N THR A 320 -7.15 8.64 -13.57
CA THR A 320 -7.91 8.77 -14.81
C THR A 320 -7.64 7.65 -15.82
N ASN A 321 -6.64 6.80 -15.54
CA ASN A 321 -6.31 5.69 -16.43
C ASN A 321 -7.46 4.71 -16.62
N GLY A 322 -7.91 4.58 -17.87
CA GLY A 322 -9.01 3.67 -18.24
C GLY A 322 -10.41 4.22 -17.99
N LEU A 323 -10.52 5.50 -17.69
CA LEU A 323 -11.77 6.26 -17.69
C LEU A 323 -12.00 6.91 -19.05
N ASP A 324 -13.25 7.04 -19.44
CA ASP A 324 -13.66 7.83 -20.59
C ASP A 324 -13.78 9.33 -20.23
N PRO A 325 -13.76 10.26 -21.20
CA PRO A 325 -13.83 11.70 -20.92
C PRO A 325 -15.02 12.14 -20.03
N PRO A 326 -16.24 11.61 -20.18
CA PRO A 326 -17.34 11.91 -19.27
C PRO A 326 -17.08 11.47 -17.83
N GLN A 327 -16.43 10.32 -17.63
CA GLN A 327 -16.08 9.81 -16.29
C GLN A 327 -14.99 10.65 -15.64
N ILE A 328 -14.00 11.09 -16.43
CA ILE A 328 -12.95 12.01 -15.97
C ILE A 328 -13.59 13.34 -15.54
N ALA A 329 -14.46 13.90 -16.36
CA ALA A 329 -15.17 15.13 -16.05
C ALA A 329 -16.01 15.02 -14.75
N ALA A 330 -16.67 13.87 -14.55
CA ALA A 330 -17.45 13.60 -13.34
C ALA A 330 -16.59 13.44 -12.06
N MET A 331 -15.32 13.05 -12.20
CA MET A 331 -14.40 12.89 -11.06
C MET A 331 -13.87 14.22 -10.53
N ARG A 332 -13.72 15.24 -11.38
CA ARG A 332 -13.17 16.55 -11.00
C ARG A 332 -13.88 17.16 -9.79
N PRO A 333 -15.22 17.38 -9.83
CA PRO A 333 -15.91 17.95 -8.68
C PRO A 333 -15.75 17.10 -7.42
N ILE A 334 -15.71 15.78 -7.53
CA ILE A 334 -15.52 14.88 -6.37
C ILE A 334 -14.21 15.19 -5.66
N LEU A 335 -13.10 15.35 -6.39
CA LEU A 335 -11.79 15.65 -5.80
C LEU A 335 -11.72 17.09 -5.29
N GLN A 336 -12.31 18.04 -6.00
CA GLN A 336 -12.37 19.45 -5.61
C GLN A 336 -13.23 19.64 -4.36
N ASP A 337 -14.42 19.05 -4.31
CA ASP A 337 -15.30 19.09 -3.13
C ASP A 337 -14.64 18.40 -1.93
N TYR A 338 -13.93 17.28 -2.16
CA TYR A 338 -13.18 16.62 -1.11
C TYR A 338 -12.10 17.53 -0.51
N ALA A 339 -11.35 18.23 -1.35
CA ALA A 339 -10.35 19.20 -0.91
C ALA A 339 -11.01 20.42 -0.21
N ALA A 340 -12.14 20.90 -0.72
CA ALA A 340 -12.88 22.02 -0.12
C ALA A 340 -13.33 21.76 1.32
N THR A 341 -13.41 20.48 1.75
CA THR A 341 -13.64 20.13 3.16
C THR A 341 -12.43 20.34 4.07
N GLY A 342 -11.31 20.91 3.56
CA GLY A 342 -10.05 21.11 4.30
C GLY A 342 -9.10 19.90 4.22
N ARG A 343 -9.41 18.89 3.41
CA ARG A 343 -8.54 17.74 3.13
C ARG A 343 -7.59 18.07 1.98
N THR A 344 -6.54 17.26 1.82
CA THR A 344 -5.56 17.46 0.75
C THR A 344 -5.55 16.26 -0.18
N VAL A 345 -5.49 16.51 -1.48
CA VAL A 345 -5.44 15.48 -2.50
C VAL A 345 -4.16 15.65 -3.33
N VAL A 346 -3.42 14.57 -3.52
CA VAL A 346 -2.26 14.51 -4.41
C VAL A 346 -2.59 13.55 -5.54
N VAL A 347 -2.56 14.04 -6.77
CA VAL A 347 -2.88 13.28 -7.98
C VAL A 347 -1.67 13.23 -8.88
N SER A 348 -1.17 12.05 -9.24
CA SER A 348 -0.22 11.97 -10.35
C SER A 348 -0.96 11.91 -11.68
N SER A 349 -0.45 12.57 -12.68
CA SER A 349 -0.95 12.47 -14.05
C SER A 349 0.15 12.79 -15.06
N HIS A 350 0.00 12.27 -16.26
CA HIS A 350 0.75 12.69 -17.44
C HIS A 350 -0.11 13.53 -18.40
N LEU A 351 -1.40 13.72 -18.10
CA LEU A 351 -2.36 14.48 -18.90
C LEU A 351 -2.50 15.90 -18.34
N LEU A 352 -1.78 16.83 -18.95
CA LEU A 352 -1.65 18.21 -18.50
C LEU A 352 -3.00 18.97 -18.47
N GLY A 353 -3.85 18.77 -19.50
CA GLY A 353 -5.16 19.40 -19.56
C GLY A 353 -6.13 18.95 -18.47
N GLU A 354 -5.99 17.72 -17.94
CA GLU A 354 -6.80 17.25 -16.80
C GLU A 354 -6.35 17.91 -15.50
N VAL A 355 -5.04 18.03 -15.31
CA VAL A 355 -4.47 18.68 -14.12
C VAL A 355 -4.83 20.16 -14.09
N GLU A 356 -4.75 20.84 -15.23
CA GLU A 356 -5.16 22.25 -15.37
C GLU A 356 -6.59 22.50 -14.90
N GLN A 357 -7.50 21.55 -15.17
CA GLN A 357 -8.92 21.67 -14.84
C GLN A 357 -9.28 21.13 -13.45
N THR A 358 -8.45 20.27 -12.87
CA THR A 358 -8.78 19.55 -11.63
C THR A 358 -7.99 20.08 -10.44
N CYS A 359 -6.71 20.45 -10.65
CA CYS A 359 -5.78 20.77 -9.57
C CYS A 359 -5.73 22.26 -9.30
N SER A 360 -5.59 22.64 -8.04
CA SER A 360 -5.30 24.02 -7.63
C SER A 360 -3.80 24.34 -7.68
N HIS A 361 -2.96 23.33 -7.45
CA HIS A 361 -1.50 23.43 -7.43
C HIS A 361 -0.87 22.30 -8.25
N VAL A 362 0.35 22.52 -8.70
CA VAL A 362 1.12 21.49 -9.41
C VAL A 362 2.56 21.45 -8.93
N VAL A 363 3.12 20.25 -9.04
CA VAL A 363 4.55 19.97 -8.90
C VAL A 363 4.98 19.26 -10.19
N VAL A 364 5.81 19.91 -10.97
CA VAL A 364 6.30 19.40 -12.25
C VAL A 364 7.63 18.70 -12.04
N MET A 365 7.67 17.42 -12.40
CA MET A 365 8.87 16.58 -12.28
C MET A 365 9.46 16.25 -13.66
N HIS A 366 10.78 16.34 -13.77
CA HIS A 366 11.54 15.89 -14.93
C HIS A 366 12.84 15.24 -14.47
N ALA A 367 13.20 14.08 -15.05
CA ALA A 367 14.44 13.34 -14.73
C ALA A 367 14.74 13.20 -13.23
N GLY A 368 13.69 12.94 -12.42
CA GLY A 368 13.81 12.77 -10.97
C GLY A 368 13.86 14.04 -10.14
N ARG A 369 13.78 15.23 -10.75
CA ARG A 369 13.85 16.55 -10.09
C ARG A 369 12.54 17.31 -10.20
N VAL A 370 12.28 18.23 -9.27
CA VAL A 370 11.22 19.22 -9.40
C VAL A 370 11.74 20.37 -10.25
N VAL A 371 11.07 20.65 -11.37
CA VAL A 371 11.44 21.75 -12.29
C VAL A 371 10.54 22.97 -12.10
N ALA A 372 9.32 22.79 -11.59
CA ALA A 372 8.42 23.87 -11.21
C ALA A 372 7.44 23.38 -10.14
N ALA A 373 7.02 24.28 -9.25
CA ALA A 373 5.95 24.03 -8.27
C ALA A 373 5.24 25.34 -7.96
N GLY A 374 3.90 25.30 -7.81
CA GLY A 374 3.12 26.47 -7.47
C GLY A 374 1.64 26.31 -7.76
N ALA A 375 0.86 27.37 -7.54
CA ALA A 375 -0.54 27.39 -7.93
C ALA A 375 -0.67 27.34 -9.46
N VAL A 376 -1.64 26.57 -9.95
CA VAL A 376 -1.92 26.46 -11.40
C VAL A 376 -2.19 27.85 -11.98
N ALA A 377 -3.01 28.66 -11.29
CA ALA A 377 -3.33 30.00 -11.70
C ALA A 377 -2.08 30.87 -11.90
N ASP A 378 -1.10 30.78 -10.97
CA ASP A 378 0.13 31.58 -11.03
C ASP A 378 1.05 31.13 -12.18
N LEU A 379 1.12 29.83 -12.44
CA LEU A 379 1.92 29.28 -13.53
C LEU A 379 1.34 29.60 -14.92
N LEU A 380 0.01 29.70 -14.98
CA LEU A 380 -0.72 30.07 -16.20
C LEU A 380 -0.85 31.56 -16.39
N SER A 381 -0.89 32.34 -15.29
CA SER A 381 -0.93 33.82 -15.35
C SER A 381 0.48 34.35 -15.62
N SER A 382 0.72 34.79 -16.81
CA SER A 382 1.75 35.79 -17.05
C SER A 382 1.04 37.05 -17.46
N ASP A 383 1.12 38.09 -16.64
CA ASP A 383 0.55 39.42 -16.97
C ASP A 383 1.12 39.97 -18.27
N ASP A 384 2.24 39.43 -18.68
CA ASP A 384 3.02 39.82 -19.86
C ASP A 384 2.63 39.01 -21.12
N VAL A 385 1.69 38.07 -21.07
CA VAL A 385 1.35 37.20 -22.21
C VAL A 385 -0.11 37.38 -22.61
N THR A 386 -0.33 37.72 -23.87
CA THR A 386 -1.64 37.73 -24.52
C THR A 386 -1.65 36.68 -25.62
N VAL A 387 -2.61 35.79 -25.59
CA VAL A 387 -2.81 34.74 -26.60
C VAL A 387 -3.99 35.14 -27.47
N LEU A 388 -3.77 35.22 -28.76
CA LEU A 388 -4.76 35.55 -29.78
C LEU A 388 -5.00 34.32 -30.67
N ASP A 389 -6.19 33.77 -30.66
CA ASP A 389 -6.59 32.74 -31.63
C ASP A 389 -7.22 33.46 -32.84
N LEU A 390 -6.67 33.22 -34.00
CA LEU A 390 -7.08 33.88 -35.25
C LEU A 390 -8.10 33.00 -35.99
N ASP A 391 -8.83 33.63 -36.93
CA ASP A 391 -9.67 32.87 -37.85
C ASP A 391 -8.85 31.90 -38.71
N ALA A 392 -9.46 30.83 -39.17
CA ALA A 392 -8.80 29.80 -39.96
C ALA A 392 -8.28 30.29 -41.33
N ALA A 393 -8.87 31.33 -41.85
CA ALA A 393 -8.50 31.92 -43.16
C ALA A 393 -7.37 32.96 -43.04
N GLU A 394 -6.96 33.34 -41.84
CA GLU A 394 -6.00 34.40 -41.62
C GLU A 394 -4.55 33.92 -41.57
N ASP A 395 -3.66 34.56 -42.32
CA ASP A 395 -2.23 34.32 -42.25
C ASP A 395 -1.66 35.06 -41.00
N PRO A 396 -1.11 34.32 -40.00
CA PRO A 396 -0.60 34.94 -38.78
C PRO A 396 0.71 35.72 -38.97
N ALA A 397 1.43 35.53 -40.09
CA ALA A 397 2.77 36.07 -40.25
C ALA A 397 2.79 37.63 -40.36
N PRO A 398 1.92 38.27 -41.12
CA PRO A 398 1.88 39.74 -41.19
C PRO A 398 1.51 40.37 -39.84
N LEU A 399 0.55 39.78 -39.13
CA LEU A 399 0.16 40.22 -37.79
C LEU A 399 1.31 40.12 -36.79
N ALA A 400 2.00 39.02 -36.79
CA ALA A 400 3.12 38.78 -35.86
C ALA A 400 4.27 39.77 -36.13
N GLU A 401 4.55 40.14 -37.40
CA GLU A 401 5.54 41.12 -37.76
C GLU A 401 5.14 42.51 -37.31
N ALA A 402 3.89 42.89 -37.53
CA ALA A 402 3.32 44.15 -37.08
C ALA A 402 3.34 44.27 -35.54
N LEU A 403 2.99 43.23 -34.83
CA LEU A 403 3.00 43.21 -33.34
C LEU A 403 4.42 43.30 -32.77
N ARG A 404 5.44 42.70 -33.41
CA ARG A 404 6.85 42.87 -33.02
C ARG A 404 7.34 44.32 -33.11
N ALA A 405 6.74 45.10 -33.99
CA ALA A 405 7.09 46.50 -34.14
C ALA A 405 6.42 47.42 -33.09
N VAL A 406 5.48 46.89 -32.29
CA VAL A 406 4.77 47.70 -31.27
C VAL A 406 5.70 47.92 -30.05
N PRO A 407 5.92 49.17 -29.61
CA PRO A 407 6.72 49.46 -28.43
C PRO A 407 6.15 48.75 -27.18
N GLY A 408 6.99 48.02 -26.45
CA GLY A 408 6.59 47.24 -25.29
C GLY A 408 6.26 45.80 -25.59
N VAL A 409 6.30 45.32 -26.84
CA VAL A 409 6.26 43.89 -27.21
C VAL A 409 7.68 43.33 -27.18
N GLU A 410 7.88 42.30 -26.42
CA GLU A 410 9.19 41.65 -26.22
C GLU A 410 9.38 40.46 -27.15
N ALA A 411 8.31 39.67 -27.36
CA ALA A 411 8.35 38.51 -28.23
C ALA A 411 6.96 38.21 -28.83
N VAL A 412 6.95 37.66 -30.03
CA VAL A 412 5.75 37.15 -30.71
C VAL A 412 6.05 35.77 -31.28
N GLU A 413 5.31 34.80 -30.83
CA GLU A 413 5.39 33.38 -31.26
C GLU A 413 4.13 33.00 -32.05
N ILE A 414 4.29 32.20 -33.10
CA ILE A 414 3.18 31.69 -33.92
C ILE A 414 3.12 30.17 -33.74
N ALA A 415 1.95 29.65 -33.34
CA ALA A 415 1.67 28.22 -33.36
C ALA A 415 0.66 27.90 -34.47
N PRO A 416 0.90 26.85 -35.28
CA PRO A 416 -0.01 26.44 -36.35
C PRO A 416 -1.35 25.92 -35.81
N PRO A 417 -2.37 25.75 -36.66
CA PRO A 417 -3.61 25.07 -36.31
C PRO A 417 -3.34 23.69 -35.71
N SER A 418 -4.20 23.26 -34.78
CA SER A 418 -4.13 21.95 -34.11
C SER A 418 -5.46 21.21 -34.21
N VAL A 419 -5.53 19.95 -33.71
CA VAL A 419 -6.76 19.13 -33.77
C VAL A 419 -7.96 19.83 -33.12
N ASP A 420 -7.72 20.65 -32.08
CA ASP A 420 -8.75 21.36 -31.31
C ASP A 420 -8.95 22.82 -31.77
N ARG A 421 -8.23 23.28 -32.80
CA ARG A 421 -8.24 24.68 -33.25
C ARG A 421 -8.01 24.79 -34.73
N THR A 422 -8.97 25.39 -35.42
CA THR A 422 -8.94 25.55 -36.86
C THR A 422 -8.04 26.68 -37.36
N GLY A 423 -7.81 27.75 -36.54
CA GLY A 423 -6.96 28.88 -36.86
C GLY A 423 -5.58 28.87 -36.23
N ALA A 424 -4.71 29.76 -36.63
CA ALA A 424 -3.39 29.95 -36.03
C ALA A 424 -3.51 30.65 -34.68
N ARG A 425 -2.54 30.43 -33.80
CA ARG A 425 -2.42 31.09 -32.50
C ARG A 425 -1.21 32.02 -32.52
N VAL A 426 -1.41 33.24 -32.11
CA VAL A 426 -0.33 34.23 -31.93
C VAL A 426 -0.21 34.53 -30.43
N THR A 427 0.94 34.21 -29.87
CA THR A 427 1.27 34.47 -28.46
C THR A 427 2.18 35.68 -28.39
N VAL A 428 1.72 36.72 -27.72
CA VAL A 428 2.42 38.02 -27.59
C VAL A 428 2.89 38.19 -26.16
N ARG A 429 4.20 38.35 -25.98
CA ARG A 429 4.78 38.75 -24.69
C ARG A 429 5.05 40.25 -24.76
N ALA A 430 4.45 41.00 -23.84
CA ALA A 430 4.54 42.46 -23.83
C ALA A 430 4.43 43.02 -22.41
N THR A 431 5.08 44.11 -22.13
CA THR A 431 4.85 44.94 -20.93
C THR A 431 3.55 45.75 -21.01
N LEU A 432 2.86 45.65 -22.13
CA LEU A 432 1.58 46.31 -22.41
C LEU A 432 0.43 45.53 -21.75
N SER A 433 -0.66 46.26 -21.44
CA SER A 433 -1.88 45.59 -21.02
C SER A 433 -2.44 44.71 -22.15
N ARG A 434 -3.13 43.62 -21.78
CA ARG A 434 -3.82 42.76 -22.75
C ARG A 434 -4.75 43.54 -23.69
N ALA A 435 -5.46 44.53 -23.15
CA ALA A 435 -6.34 45.37 -23.91
C ALA A 435 -5.57 46.19 -24.99
N ASP A 436 -4.35 46.60 -24.70
CA ASP A 436 -3.52 47.33 -25.65
C ASP A 436 -2.98 46.41 -26.73
N VAL A 437 -2.57 45.18 -26.39
CA VAL A 437 -2.16 44.18 -27.36
C VAL A 437 -3.30 43.82 -28.31
N VAL A 438 -4.51 43.57 -27.77
CA VAL A 438 -5.71 43.28 -28.58
C VAL A 438 -6.04 44.46 -29.48
N ARG A 439 -5.98 45.68 -28.96
CA ARG A 439 -6.24 46.90 -29.74
C ARG A 439 -5.22 47.05 -30.87
N ALA A 440 -3.96 46.76 -30.59
CA ALA A 440 -2.91 46.77 -31.62
C ALA A 440 -3.18 45.73 -32.71
N ALA A 441 -3.55 44.53 -32.34
CA ALA A 441 -3.86 43.44 -33.29
C ALA A 441 -5.08 43.78 -34.17
N VAL A 442 -6.20 44.23 -33.56
CA VAL A 442 -7.39 44.65 -34.29
C VAL A 442 -7.11 45.86 -35.19
N GLY A 443 -6.24 46.79 -34.72
CA GLY A 443 -5.80 47.93 -35.53
C GLY A 443 -5.00 47.54 -36.79
N GLN A 444 -4.45 46.33 -36.83
CA GLN A 444 -3.80 45.75 -38.02
C GLN A 444 -4.77 44.93 -38.89
N GLY A 445 -6.05 44.90 -38.53
CA GLY A 445 -7.08 44.18 -39.28
C GLY A 445 -7.22 42.72 -38.90
N ALA A 446 -6.64 42.27 -37.80
CA ALA A 446 -6.71 40.84 -37.39
C ALA A 446 -8.12 40.42 -37.02
N GLU A 447 -8.57 39.28 -37.57
CA GLU A 447 -9.82 38.59 -37.22
C GLU A 447 -9.58 37.63 -36.05
N ILE A 448 -9.81 38.16 -34.84
CA ILE A 448 -9.56 37.43 -33.60
C ILE A 448 -10.82 36.66 -33.18
N VAL A 449 -10.72 35.32 -33.11
CA VAL A 449 -11.80 34.44 -32.68
C VAL A 449 -11.85 34.35 -31.16
N ALA A 450 -10.68 34.30 -30.51
CA ALA A 450 -10.60 34.25 -29.06
C ALA A 450 -9.36 35.00 -28.54
N VAL A 451 -9.49 35.53 -27.30
CA VAL A 451 -8.39 36.14 -26.56
C VAL A 451 -8.27 35.45 -25.22
N ALA A 452 -7.11 34.91 -24.94
CA ALA A 452 -6.80 34.34 -23.65
C ALA A 452 -5.64 35.07 -22.98
N GLY A 453 -5.65 35.13 -21.67
CA GLY A 453 -4.60 35.79 -20.89
C GLY A 453 -3.65 34.80 -20.21
N HIS A 454 -3.72 33.53 -20.55
CA HIS A 454 -2.91 32.48 -19.95
C HIS A 454 -2.47 31.47 -21.00
N ARG A 455 -1.32 30.90 -20.79
CA ARG A 455 -0.84 29.74 -21.55
C ARG A 455 -1.54 28.47 -21.04
N HIS A 456 -1.67 27.46 -21.89
CA HIS A 456 -1.99 26.14 -21.42
C HIS A 456 -0.81 25.55 -20.62
N LEU A 457 -1.13 24.75 -19.61
CA LEU A 457 -0.12 24.10 -18.75
C LEU A 457 0.91 23.30 -19.58
N GLU A 458 0.52 22.83 -20.76
CA GLU A 458 1.39 22.13 -21.71
C GLU A 458 2.52 23.03 -22.25
N GLU A 459 2.25 24.28 -22.60
CA GLU A 459 3.25 25.24 -23.08
C GLU A 459 4.23 25.62 -21.94
N VAL A 460 3.69 25.80 -20.74
CA VAL A 460 4.48 26.06 -19.53
C VAL A 460 5.40 24.90 -19.23
N PHE A 461 4.87 23.68 -19.29
CA PHE A 461 5.60 22.42 -19.06
C PHE A 461 6.74 22.22 -20.05
N LEU A 462 6.49 22.40 -21.37
CA LEU A 462 7.52 22.26 -22.42
C LEU A 462 8.67 23.26 -22.18
N ARG A 463 8.36 24.50 -21.84
CA ARG A 463 9.38 25.51 -21.54
C ARG A 463 10.26 25.13 -20.35
N TYR A 464 9.68 24.61 -19.26
CA TYR A 464 10.48 24.19 -18.10
C TYR A 464 11.35 22.98 -18.42
N ILE A 465 10.89 22.05 -19.26
CA ILE A 465 11.70 20.92 -19.74
C ILE A 465 12.87 21.40 -20.61
N GLU A 466 12.63 22.31 -21.55
CA GLU A 466 13.68 22.90 -22.40
C GLU A 466 14.73 23.62 -21.55
N GLN A 467 14.32 24.40 -20.58
CA GLN A 467 15.21 25.08 -19.64
C GLN A 467 16.03 24.08 -18.80
N ALA A 468 15.40 22.99 -18.33
CA ALA A 468 16.09 21.94 -17.59
C ALA A 468 17.14 21.22 -18.45
N HIS A 469 16.81 20.91 -19.71
CA HIS A 469 17.76 20.31 -20.65
C HIS A 469 18.93 21.26 -20.98
N ALA A 470 18.69 22.55 -21.15
CA ALA A 470 19.74 23.53 -21.38
C ALA A 470 20.69 23.64 -20.18
N SER A 471 20.17 23.64 -18.95
CA SER A 471 20.99 23.69 -17.73
C SER A 471 21.82 22.40 -17.52
N ASP A 472 21.27 21.22 -17.82
CA ASP A 472 21.98 19.96 -17.75
C ASP A 472 23.11 19.84 -18.81
N ALA A 473 22.88 20.36 -20.01
CA ALA A 473 23.88 20.45 -21.07
C ALA A 473 25.04 21.37 -20.67
N ASP A 474 24.77 22.51 -20.07
CA ASP A 474 25.79 23.45 -19.59
C ASP A 474 26.62 22.87 -18.44
N GLN A 475 25.97 22.17 -17.49
CA GLN A 475 26.65 21.47 -16.38
C GLN A 475 27.55 20.32 -16.91
N SER A 476 27.08 19.56 -17.88
CA SER A 476 27.86 18.47 -18.48
C SER A 476 29.06 18.98 -19.29
N ALA A 477 28.90 20.10 -19.99
CA ALA A 477 29.99 20.79 -20.72
C ALA A 477 31.04 21.31 -19.75
N SER A 478 30.63 21.99 -18.66
CA SER A 478 31.53 22.52 -17.63
C SER A 478 32.28 21.41 -16.88
N LEU A 479 31.62 20.27 -16.60
CA LEU A 479 32.25 19.10 -15.96
C LEU A 479 33.28 18.46 -16.90
N SER A 480 32.95 18.34 -18.19
CA SER A 480 33.84 17.81 -19.23
C SER A 480 35.08 18.68 -19.39
N GLU A 481 34.93 20.00 -19.29
CA GLU A 481 36.04 20.95 -19.35
C GLU A 481 36.94 20.87 -18.11
N ARG A 482 36.35 20.77 -16.90
CA ARG A 482 37.11 20.54 -15.64
C ARG A 482 37.88 19.20 -15.68
N LEU A 483 37.25 18.12 -16.18
CA LEU A 483 37.91 16.83 -16.30
C LEU A 483 39.08 16.85 -17.34
N ARG A 484 38.96 17.64 -18.42
CA ARG A 484 40.07 17.87 -19.36
C ARG A 484 41.22 18.64 -18.73
N GLN A 485 40.91 19.66 -17.91
CA GLN A 485 41.94 20.44 -17.18
C GLN A 485 42.64 19.60 -16.08
N VAL A 486 41.95 18.68 -15.42
CA VAL A 486 42.58 17.76 -14.44
C VAL A 486 43.44 16.69 -15.09
N ARG A 487 43.10 16.24 -16.34
CA ARG A 487 43.90 15.31 -17.10
C ARG A 487 45.12 15.94 -17.77
N ALA A 488 45.18 17.28 -17.89
CA ALA A 488 46.27 18.02 -18.50
C ALA A 488 47.30 18.52 -17.47
N ARG A 489 47.10 18.24 -16.19
CA ARG A 489 48.06 18.41 -15.08
C ARG A 489 48.60 17.04 -14.64
#